data_0d6ac56048ca1ec3b8ca5aaaa1ec823e
#
_entry.id   0d6ac56048ca1ec3b8ca5aaaa1ec823e
#
_cell.length_a   1.000
_cell.length_b   1.000
_cell.length_c   1.000
_cell.angle_alpha   90.00
_cell.angle_beta   90.00
_cell.angle_gamma   90.00
#
_symmetry.space_group_name_H-M   'P 1'
#
loop_
_entity.id
_entity.type
_entity.pdbx_description
1 polymer ?
#
loop_
_entity_poly.entity_id
_entity_poly.type
_entity_poly.pdbx_seq_one_letter_code
_entity_poly.pdbx_strand_id
1 'polypeptide(L)'
;MNVLHLRAAYFMENNLAAISMIHGMGVFGNALLPDLKLPMIATRDVGDYAAQRLLDLDFSGKQARELLGERDLSMTEATAVIARGIGKPDLRYEQFPHDQVQQALTQMGVPPKVAALYIEMYKAINAGVVAAQEPRSRENTTPTSFEKFVQDVFAPAYHGKATTA
;
A
#
# COMPACT_ATOMS: atom_id res chain seq x y z
N MET A 1 16.92 4.71 26.80
CA MET A 1 15.87 5.27 25.91
C MET A 1 14.96 4.12 25.50
N ASN A 2 13.65 4.32 25.68
CA ASN A 2 12.64 3.36 25.19
C ASN A 2 12.32 3.68 23.73
N VAL A 3 12.31 2.66 22.88
CA VAL A 3 12.05 2.79 21.44
C VAL A 3 11.12 1.69 20.99
N LEU A 4 10.04 2.07 20.30
CA LEU A 4 9.16 1.15 19.60
C LEU A 4 9.26 1.42 18.09
N HIS A 5 9.79 0.44 17.34
CA HIS A 5 9.84 0.47 15.89
C HIS A 5 8.53 -0.08 15.33
N LEU A 6 7.71 0.75 14.71
CA LEU A 6 6.53 0.32 13.97
C LEU A 6 6.95 -0.05 12.54
N ARG A 7 6.73 -1.30 12.16
CA ARG A 7 6.99 -1.85 10.83
C ARG A 7 5.66 -1.98 10.09
N ALA A 8 5.28 -0.92 9.39
CA ALA A 8 4.04 -0.89 8.64
C ALA A 8 4.18 -1.69 7.33
N ALA A 9 3.12 -2.42 6.98
CA ALA A 9 2.97 -3.09 5.71
C ALA A 9 2.79 -2.11 4.53
N TYR A 10 2.44 -2.62 3.34
CA TYR A 10 2.20 -1.81 2.15
C TYR A 10 1.07 -0.80 2.40
N PHE A 11 1.35 0.49 2.24
CA PHE A 11 0.34 1.53 2.46
C PHE A 11 -0.75 1.49 1.37
N MET A 12 -2.01 1.47 1.80
CA MET A 12 -3.16 1.56 0.88
C MET A 12 -3.08 2.83 0.03
N GLU A 13 -2.56 3.92 0.59
CA GLU A 13 -2.37 5.22 -0.06
C GLU A 13 -1.41 5.17 -1.26
N ASN A 14 -0.50 4.19 -1.32
CA ASN A 14 0.38 4.01 -2.49
C ASN A 14 -0.42 3.79 -3.78
N ASN A 15 -1.65 3.25 -3.68
CA ASN A 15 -2.51 3.02 -4.84
C ASN A 15 -3.04 4.34 -5.45
N LEU A 16 -3.01 5.47 -4.72
CA LEU A 16 -3.43 6.77 -5.26
C LEU A 16 -2.57 7.22 -6.44
N ALA A 17 -1.31 6.79 -6.49
CA ALA A 17 -0.42 7.10 -7.62
C ALA A 17 -0.94 6.54 -8.96
N ALA A 18 -1.82 5.52 -8.94
CA ALA A 18 -2.38 4.94 -10.14
C ALA A 18 -3.56 5.73 -10.74
N ILE A 19 -4.09 6.75 -10.07
CA ILE A 19 -5.27 7.50 -10.52
C ILE A 19 -5.07 8.08 -11.92
N SER A 20 -3.94 8.73 -12.17
CA SER A 20 -3.62 9.28 -13.49
C SER A 20 -3.53 8.20 -14.59
N MET A 21 -2.98 7.03 -14.25
CA MET A 21 -2.89 5.89 -15.16
C MET A 21 -4.29 5.35 -15.49
N ILE A 22 -5.16 5.21 -14.49
CA ILE A 22 -6.54 4.75 -14.69
C ILE A 22 -7.31 5.73 -15.60
N HIS A 23 -7.12 7.05 -15.42
CA HIS A 23 -7.75 8.05 -16.30
C HIS A 23 -7.21 8.00 -17.72
N GLY A 24 -5.89 7.89 -17.90
CA GLY A 24 -5.26 7.98 -19.21
C GLY A 24 -5.28 6.66 -19.99
N MET A 25 -5.06 5.53 -19.33
CA MET A 25 -4.87 4.22 -19.97
C MET A 25 -6.00 3.23 -19.67
N GLY A 26 -6.86 3.48 -18.69
CA GLY A 26 -7.91 2.55 -18.28
C GLY A 26 -7.40 1.30 -17.56
N VAL A 27 -6.16 1.30 -17.10
CA VAL A 27 -5.54 0.18 -16.38
C VAL A 27 -5.02 0.63 -15.02
N PHE A 28 -4.88 -0.31 -14.10
CA PHE A 28 -4.18 -0.16 -12.83
C PHE A 28 -2.98 -1.10 -12.85
N GLY A 29 -1.77 -0.59 -12.64
CA GLY A 29 -0.60 -1.47 -12.75
C GLY A 29 0.65 -0.95 -12.08
N ASN A 30 1.54 -1.89 -11.79
CA ASN A 30 2.92 -1.66 -11.33
C ASN A 30 3.77 -2.92 -11.58
N ALA A 31 4.95 -3.02 -10.97
CA ALA A 31 5.87 -4.16 -11.17
C ALA A 31 5.62 -5.35 -10.22
N LEU A 32 4.60 -5.29 -9.34
CA LEU A 32 4.28 -6.40 -8.44
C LEU A 32 3.57 -7.54 -9.18
N LEU A 33 3.78 -8.77 -8.72
CA LEU A 33 3.06 -9.94 -9.24
C LEU A 33 1.54 -9.80 -8.97
N PRO A 34 0.68 -10.13 -9.95
CA PRO A 34 -0.78 -9.94 -9.86
C PRO A 34 -1.41 -10.61 -8.64
N ASP A 35 -1.01 -11.85 -8.36
CA ASP A 35 -1.66 -12.71 -7.38
C ASP A 35 -0.86 -12.88 -6.07
N LEU A 36 0.27 -12.17 -5.94
CA LEU A 36 1.04 -12.16 -4.70
C LEU A 36 0.25 -11.46 -3.60
N LYS A 37 -0.02 -12.19 -2.52
CA LYS A 37 -0.72 -11.64 -1.35
C LYS A 37 0.23 -10.76 -0.54
N LEU A 38 -0.20 -9.53 -0.31
CA LEU A 38 0.52 -8.53 0.48
C LEU A 38 -0.39 -7.99 1.59
N PRO A 39 0.11 -7.86 2.81
CA PRO A 39 -0.59 -7.12 3.85
C PRO A 39 -0.67 -5.65 3.43
N MET A 40 -1.87 -5.06 3.47
CA MET A 40 -2.11 -3.65 3.11
C MET A 40 -2.73 -2.91 4.28
N ILE A 41 -2.15 -1.76 4.66
CA ILE A 41 -2.54 -0.97 5.82
C ILE A 41 -2.85 0.47 5.45
N ALA A 42 -3.90 1.05 6.04
CA ALA A 42 -4.16 2.48 5.95
C ALA A 42 -3.18 3.27 6.82
N THR A 43 -2.63 4.37 6.31
CA THR A 43 -1.67 5.20 7.06
C THR A 43 -2.27 5.78 8.33
N ARG A 44 -3.57 6.08 8.35
CA ARG A 44 -4.27 6.54 9.55
C ARG A 44 -4.23 5.51 10.68
N ASP A 45 -4.35 4.21 10.38
CA ASP A 45 -4.30 3.16 11.40
C ASP A 45 -2.90 3.08 12.03
N VAL A 46 -1.85 3.36 11.26
CA VAL A 46 -0.48 3.48 11.79
C VAL A 46 -0.38 4.66 12.74
N GLY A 47 -0.97 5.81 12.37
CA GLY A 47 -1.04 7.01 13.20
C GLY A 47 -1.79 6.77 14.50
N ASP A 48 -2.96 6.17 14.44
CA ASP A 48 -3.80 5.86 15.60
C ASP A 48 -3.09 4.89 16.56
N TYR A 49 -2.47 3.84 16.01
CA TYR A 49 -1.68 2.90 16.81
C TYR A 49 -0.50 3.60 17.50
N ALA A 50 0.24 4.43 16.77
CA ALA A 50 1.37 5.18 17.32
C ALA A 50 0.93 6.15 18.44
N ALA A 51 -0.17 6.86 18.20
CA ALA A 51 -0.74 7.78 19.20
C ALA A 51 -1.13 7.04 20.48
N GLN A 52 -1.81 5.90 20.36
CA GLN A 52 -2.20 5.09 21.50
C GLN A 52 -0.98 4.60 22.29
N ARG A 53 0.08 4.10 21.64
CA ARG A 53 1.31 3.67 22.31
C ARG A 53 2.03 4.81 23.05
N LEU A 54 1.97 6.03 22.50
CA LEU A 54 2.56 7.21 23.14
C LEU A 54 1.73 7.70 24.34
N LEU A 55 0.42 7.51 24.31
CA LEU A 55 -0.45 7.84 25.46
C LEU A 55 -0.30 6.83 26.59
N ASP A 56 -0.25 5.55 26.26
CA ASP A 56 -0.16 4.46 27.26
C ASP A 56 1.24 4.31 27.85
N LEU A 57 2.29 4.72 27.12
CA LEU A 57 3.71 4.56 27.49
C LEU A 57 4.06 3.14 27.93
N ASP A 58 3.43 2.14 27.30
CA ASP A 58 3.46 0.72 27.70
C ASP A 58 4.60 -0.09 27.04
N PHE A 59 5.56 0.58 26.43
CA PHE A 59 6.75 -0.06 25.86
C PHE A 59 8.03 0.35 26.60
N SER A 60 8.94 -0.61 26.75
CA SER A 60 10.23 -0.41 27.42
C SER A 60 11.36 -1.06 26.63
N GLY A 61 12.58 -0.48 26.79
CA GLY A 61 13.75 -0.94 26.02
C GLY A 61 13.60 -0.70 24.52
N LYS A 62 14.07 -1.67 23.71
CA LYS A 62 13.96 -1.62 22.26
C LYS A 62 13.01 -2.72 21.79
N GLN A 63 11.91 -2.32 21.19
CA GLN A 63 10.87 -3.23 20.68
C GLN A 63 10.58 -2.97 19.21
N ALA A 64 10.05 -3.94 18.50
CA ALA A 64 9.49 -3.80 17.17
C ALA A 64 8.09 -4.41 17.13
N ARG A 65 7.20 -3.82 16.34
CA ARG A 65 5.84 -4.30 16.09
C ARG A 65 5.53 -4.16 14.62
N GLU A 66 5.11 -5.25 14.00
CA GLU A 66 4.54 -5.20 12.65
C GLU A 66 3.07 -4.78 12.70
N LEU A 67 2.63 -4.02 11.71
CA LEU A 67 1.23 -3.62 11.51
C LEU A 67 0.82 -4.02 10.10
N LEU A 68 -0.10 -4.98 9.99
CA LEU A 68 -0.37 -5.71 8.75
C LEU A 68 -1.67 -5.28 8.03
N GLY A 69 -2.43 -4.33 8.59
CA GLY A 69 -3.74 -3.97 8.06
C GLY A 69 -4.80 -5.05 8.34
N GLU A 70 -5.99 -4.91 7.76
CA GLU A 70 -7.13 -5.81 8.03
C GLU A 70 -6.92 -7.21 7.45
N ARG A 71 -6.40 -7.29 6.21
CA ARG A 71 -6.11 -8.56 5.52
C ARG A 71 -5.04 -8.42 4.45
N ASP A 72 -4.58 -9.56 3.95
CA ASP A 72 -3.70 -9.62 2.80
C ASP A 72 -4.52 -9.60 1.51
N LEU A 73 -4.10 -8.79 0.54
CA LEU A 73 -4.71 -8.66 -0.77
C LEU A 73 -3.65 -8.84 -1.86
N SER A 74 -4.04 -9.47 -2.95
CA SER A 74 -3.26 -9.39 -4.18
C SER A 74 -3.57 -8.09 -4.93
N MET A 75 -2.70 -7.71 -5.87
CA MET A 75 -2.96 -6.55 -6.73
C MET A 75 -4.21 -6.76 -7.59
N THR A 76 -4.48 -7.98 -8.02
CA THR A 76 -5.73 -8.36 -8.74
C THR A 76 -6.95 -8.08 -7.88
N GLU A 77 -6.95 -8.52 -6.61
CA GLU A 77 -8.08 -8.29 -5.68
C GLU A 77 -8.24 -6.81 -5.33
N ALA A 78 -7.15 -6.12 -5.05
CA ALA A 78 -7.18 -4.69 -4.78
C ALA A 78 -7.77 -3.89 -5.97
N THR A 79 -7.36 -4.25 -7.19
CA THR A 79 -7.91 -3.65 -8.42
C THR A 79 -9.41 -3.89 -8.55
N ALA A 80 -9.88 -5.09 -8.23
CA ALA A 80 -11.32 -5.40 -8.29
C ALA A 80 -12.13 -4.59 -7.27
N VAL A 81 -11.57 -4.32 -6.08
CA VAL A 81 -12.21 -3.44 -5.09
C VAL A 81 -12.24 -1.99 -5.59
N ILE A 82 -11.12 -1.48 -6.13
CA ILE A 82 -11.05 -0.15 -6.73
C ILE A 82 -12.07 -0.03 -7.87
N ALA A 83 -12.09 -0.98 -8.80
CA ALA A 83 -13.00 -1.01 -9.95
C ALA A 83 -14.46 -0.80 -9.53
N ARG A 84 -14.91 -1.53 -8.51
CA ARG A 84 -16.25 -1.38 -7.94
C ARG A 84 -16.45 0.00 -7.33
N GLY A 85 -15.48 0.48 -6.56
CA GLY A 85 -15.57 1.76 -5.86
C GLY A 85 -15.64 2.99 -6.77
N ILE A 86 -14.97 2.93 -7.93
CA ILE A 86 -14.96 4.04 -8.92
C ILE A 86 -15.95 3.84 -10.07
N GLY A 87 -16.72 2.75 -10.09
CA GLY A 87 -17.70 2.46 -11.14
C GLY A 87 -17.09 2.09 -12.49
N LYS A 88 -15.91 1.43 -12.50
CA LYS A 88 -15.22 0.96 -13.72
C LYS A 88 -15.04 -0.55 -13.70
N PRO A 89 -16.10 -1.33 -14.03
CA PRO A 89 -16.06 -2.79 -13.92
C PRO A 89 -15.00 -3.46 -14.82
N ASP A 90 -14.59 -2.81 -15.90
CA ASP A 90 -13.58 -3.33 -16.83
C ASP A 90 -12.14 -3.03 -16.41
N LEU A 91 -11.93 -2.30 -15.30
CA LEU A 91 -10.61 -2.02 -14.77
C LEU A 91 -9.93 -3.34 -14.36
N ARG A 92 -8.73 -3.56 -14.85
CA ARG A 92 -7.92 -4.73 -14.51
C ARG A 92 -6.51 -4.32 -14.12
N TYR A 93 -5.88 -5.20 -13.36
CA TYR A 93 -4.47 -5.06 -13.02
C TYR A 93 -3.59 -5.50 -14.19
N GLU A 94 -2.55 -4.73 -14.44
CA GLU A 94 -1.51 -5.05 -15.41
C GLU A 94 -0.14 -5.00 -14.74
N GLN A 95 0.59 -6.11 -14.80
CA GLN A 95 1.97 -6.14 -14.34
C GLN A 95 2.88 -5.58 -15.41
N PHE A 96 3.55 -4.47 -15.12
CA PHE A 96 4.52 -3.88 -16.05
C PHE A 96 5.92 -4.46 -15.85
N PRO A 97 6.69 -4.62 -16.95
CA PRO A 97 8.10 -4.94 -16.87
C PRO A 97 8.88 -3.93 -16.03
N HIS A 98 9.90 -4.42 -15.31
CA HIS A 98 10.68 -3.59 -14.39
C HIS A 98 11.36 -2.40 -15.08
N ASP A 99 11.86 -2.59 -16.31
CA ASP A 99 12.48 -1.53 -17.11
C ASP A 99 11.50 -0.44 -17.51
N GLN A 100 10.27 -0.78 -17.85
CA GLN A 100 9.21 0.20 -18.15
C GLN A 100 8.85 1.01 -16.90
N VAL A 101 8.69 0.37 -15.75
CA VAL A 101 8.41 1.07 -14.48
C VAL A 101 9.57 2.00 -14.10
N GLN A 102 10.81 1.56 -14.27
CA GLN A 102 11.99 2.40 -14.01
C GLN A 102 12.03 3.64 -14.91
N GLN A 103 11.74 3.45 -16.21
CA GLN A 103 11.67 4.57 -17.16
C GLN A 103 10.55 5.54 -16.81
N ALA A 104 9.35 5.03 -16.49
CA ALA A 104 8.21 5.86 -16.09
C ALA A 104 8.51 6.69 -14.84
N LEU A 105 9.10 6.09 -13.81
CA LEU A 105 9.53 6.80 -12.60
C LEU A 105 10.53 7.93 -12.92
N THR A 106 11.50 7.65 -13.80
CA THR A 106 12.49 8.66 -14.20
C THR A 106 11.84 9.80 -14.99
N GLN A 107 10.89 9.50 -15.87
CA GLN A 107 10.13 10.51 -16.62
C GLN A 107 9.25 11.38 -15.70
N MET A 108 8.78 10.82 -14.59
CA MET A 108 8.05 11.56 -13.54
C MET A 108 8.98 12.39 -12.64
N GLY A 109 10.29 12.44 -12.91
CA GLY A 109 11.26 13.25 -12.18
C GLY A 109 11.93 12.53 -11.00
N VAL A 110 11.69 11.22 -10.81
CA VAL A 110 12.42 10.44 -9.80
C VAL A 110 13.88 10.26 -10.25
N PRO A 111 14.87 10.59 -9.41
CA PRO A 111 16.27 10.40 -9.77
C PRO A 111 16.57 8.96 -10.18
N PRO A 112 17.37 8.69 -11.25
CA PRO A 112 17.58 7.34 -11.77
C PRO A 112 18.07 6.33 -10.72
N LYS A 113 18.92 6.75 -9.79
CA LYS A 113 19.38 5.88 -8.68
C LYS A 113 18.24 5.49 -7.74
N VAL A 114 17.31 6.42 -7.47
CA VAL A 114 16.15 6.13 -6.62
C VAL A 114 15.16 5.23 -7.36
N ALA A 115 14.93 5.48 -8.66
CA ALA A 115 14.10 4.59 -9.49
C ALA A 115 14.63 3.15 -9.49
N ALA A 116 15.97 2.97 -9.58
CA ALA A 116 16.57 1.64 -9.49
C ALA A 116 16.31 0.96 -8.12
N LEU A 117 16.35 1.70 -7.01
CA LEU A 117 16.02 1.17 -5.67
C LEU A 117 14.54 0.73 -5.58
N TYR A 118 13.61 1.46 -6.21
CA TYR A 118 12.21 1.00 -6.32
C TYR A 118 12.12 -0.34 -7.05
N ILE A 119 12.89 -0.53 -8.13
CA ILE A 119 12.88 -1.80 -8.85
C ILE A 119 13.47 -2.94 -8.02
N GLU A 120 14.55 -2.69 -7.27
CA GLU A 120 15.10 -3.67 -6.33
C GLU A 120 14.07 -4.06 -5.26
N MET A 121 13.35 -3.08 -4.71
CA MET A 121 12.26 -3.32 -3.75
C MET A 121 11.15 -4.20 -4.36
N TYR A 122 10.66 -3.89 -5.58
CA TYR A 122 9.66 -4.72 -6.24
C TYR A 122 10.14 -6.16 -6.48
N LYS A 123 11.39 -6.32 -6.90
CA LYS A 123 11.99 -7.66 -7.07
C LYS A 123 12.05 -8.42 -5.74
N ALA A 124 12.43 -7.76 -4.66
CA ALA A 124 12.51 -8.36 -3.34
C ALA A 124 11.14 -8.77 -2.79
N ILE A 125 10.10 -7.94 -3.02
CA ILE A 125 8.72 -8.26 -2.68
C ILE A 125 8.24 -9.47 -3.51
N ASN A 126 8.42 -9.43 -4.82
CA ASN A 126 8.00 -10.52 -5.72
C ASN A 126 8.69 -11.85 -5.41
N ALA A 127 9.91 -11.81 -4.90
CA ALA A 127 10.66 -12.99 -4.47
C ALA A 127 10.34 -13.44 -3.04
N GLY A 128 9.46 -12.73 -2.30
CA GLY A 128 9.14 -13.03 -0.90
C GLY A 128 10.27 -12.71 0.09
N VAL A 129 11.31 -11.98 -0.34
CA VAL A 129 12.41 -11.54 0.54
C VAL A 129 11.93 -10.42 1.46
N VAL A 130 11.11 -9.51 0.93
CA VAL A 130 10.41 -8.49 1.72
C VAL A 130 8.99 -9.00 1.96
N ALA A 131 8.77 -9.51 3.16
CA ALA A 131 7.50 -10.07 3.62
C ALA A 131 7.32 -9.81 5.12
N ALA A 132 6.08 -9.98 5.62
CA ALA A 132 5.81 -9.95 7.04
C ALA A 132 6.66 -11.01 7.77
N GLN A 133 7.24 -10.62 8.90
CA GLN A 133 8.08 -11.51 9.72
C GLN A 133 7.24 -12.21 10.80
N GLU A 134 6.11 -11.60 11.19
CA GLU A 134 5.20 -12.14 12.20
C GLU A 134 3.92 -12.66 11.51
N PRO A 135 3.36 -13.78 11.98
CA PRO A 135 2.04 -14.22 11.52
C PRO A 135 0.98 -13.19 11.92
N ARG A 136 -0.06 -13.04 11.10
CA ARG A 136 -1.20 -12.17 11.41
C ARG A 136 -1.87 -12.59 12.72
N SER A 137 -2.13 -11.61 13.57
CA SER A 137 -2.76 -11.78 14.88
C SER A 137 -3.70 -10.60 15.17
N ARG A 138 -4.43 -10.65 16.28
CA ARG A 138 -5.25 -9.52 16.73
C ARG A 138 -4.43 -8.28 17.08
N GLU A 139 -3.17 -8.45 17.47
CA GLU A 139 -2.30 -7.37 17.93
C GLU A 139 -1.67 -6.59 16.78
N ASN A 140 -1.49 -7.23 15.61
CA ASN A 140 -0.88 -6.61 14.43
C ASN A 140 -1.87 -6.37 13.27
N THR A 141 -3.15 -6.73 13.45
CA THR A 141 -4.24 -6.45 12.51
C THR A 141 -4.90 -5.11 12.87
N THR A 142 -5.09 -4.24 11.89
CA THR A 142 -5.72 -2.93 12.08
C THR A 142 -7.11 -2.86 11.43
N PRO A 143 -8.01 -1.93 11.86
CA PRO A 143 -9.44 -2.05 11.55
C PRO A 143 -9.85 -1.59 10.16
N THR A 144 -9.04 -0.77 9.45
CA THR A 144 -9.47 -0.20 8.18
C THR A 144 -9.40 -1.24 7.06
N SER A 145 -10.57 -1.63 6.52
CA SER A 145 -10.63 -2.48 5.34
C SER A 145 -10.24 -1.72 4.06
N PHE A 146 -9.78 -2.45 3.05
CA PHE A 146 -9.44 -1.86 1.77
C PHE A 146 -10.67 -1.26 1.06
N GLU A 147 -11.84 -1.87 1.23
CA GLU A 147 -13.12 -1.33 0.75
C GLU A 147 -13.43 0.03 1.37
N LYS A 148 -13.23 0.15 2.69
CA LYS A 148 -13.44 1.44 3.38
C LYS A 148 -12.46 2.49 2.91
N PHE A 149 -11.19 2.15 2.75
CA PHE A 149 -10.19 3.04 2.15
C PHE A 149 -10.60 3.49 0.74
N VAL A 150 -11.04 2.55 -0.10
CA VAL A 150 -11.49 2.91 -1.46
C VAL A 150 -12.71 3.83 -1.42
N GLN A 151 -13.66 3.58 -0.55
CA GLN A 151 -14.85 4.42 -0.41
C GLN A 151 -14.53 5.82 0.09
N ASP A 152 -13.68 5.94 1.13
CA ASP A 152 -13.45 7.20 1.85
C ASP A 152 -12.34 8.05 1.23
N VAL A 153 -11.36 7.41 0.57
CA VAL A 153 -10.14 8.06 0.11
C VAL A 153 -9.95 7.94 -1.40
N PHE A 154 -9.89 6.71 -1.93
CA PHE A 154 -9.52 6.49 -3.32
C PHE A 154 -10.59 7.01 -4.29
N ALA A 155 -11.86 6.64 -4.10
CA ALA A 155 -12.94 7.04 -5.01
C ALA A 155 -13.21 8.56 -4.99
N PRO A 156 -13.23 9.25 -3.84
CA PRO A 156 -13.24 10.71 -3.81
C PRO A 156 -12.07 11.34 -4.58
N ALA A 157 -10.84 10.88 -4.34
CA ALA A 157 -9.66 11.38 -5.04
C ALA A 157 -9.74 11.15 -6.55
N TYR A 158 -10.19 9.96 -6.97
CA TYR A 158 -10.40 9.63 -8.37
C TYR A 158 -11.43 10.55 -9.06
N HIS A 159 -12.50 10.92 -8.37
CA HIS A 159 -13.55 11.82 -8.89
C HIS A 159 -13.26 13.31 -8.68
N GLY A 160 -12.06 13.68 -8.22
CA GLY A 160 -11.67 15.09 -7.99
C GLY A 160 -12.42 15.77 -6.84
N LYS A 161 -12.95 14.98 -5.89
CA LYS A 161 -13.60 15.49 -4.67
C LYS A 161 -12.56 15.59 -3.54
N ALA A 162 -12.72 16.61 -2.68
CA ALA A 162 -11.87 16.70 -1.48
C ALA A 162 -12.06 15.45 -0.62
N THR A 163 -10.94 14.78 -0.28
CA THR A 163 -10.95 13.68 0.68
C THR A 163 -11.23 14.23 2.07
N THR A 164 -12.25 13.72 2.74
CA THR A 164 -12.42 13.94 4.19
C THR A 164 -11.36 13.13 4.92
N ALA A 165 -10.36 13.84 5.47
CA ALA A 165 -9.35 13.25 6.34
C ALA A 165 -9.94 12.78 7.67
#